data_467e4120f47f492a93dff847f85d0d5c
#
_entry.id   467e4120f47f492a93dff847f85d0d5c
#
_cell.length_a   1.000
_cell.length_b   1.000
_cell.length_c   1.000
_cell.angle_alpha   90.00
_cell.angle_beta   90.00
_cell.angle_gamma   90.00
#
_symmetry.space_group_name_H-M   'P 1'
#
loop_
_entity.id
_entity.type
_entity.pdbx_description
1 polymer ?
#
loop_
_entity_poly.entity_id
_entity_poly.type
_entity_poly.pdbx_seq_one_letter_code
_entity_poly.pdbx_strand_id
1 'polypeptide(L)'
;MARILIAEDEKPVRTLIARALAEDGHLVVATADGGEALDVLQRENGGFDLLLADIKMPVMDGIALALAVARDFPKLPILLMTGYAGQRERTFGLEALIHDVIAKPFALAEIKFAMASAVAKGRRS
;
A
#
# COMPACT_ATOMS: atom_id res chain seq x y z
N MET A 1 5.30 13.95 8.61
CA MET A 1 4.07 13.15 8.84
C MET A 1 3.37 12.90 7.51
N ALA A 2 2.96 11.66 7.30
CA ALA A 2 2.27 11.27 6.07
C ALA A 2 0.91 10.65 6.41
N ARG A 3 0.00 10.67 5.46
CA ARG A 3 -1.31 10.05 5.57
C ARG A 3 -1.29 8.75 4.75
N ILE A 4 -1.42 7.61 5.42
CA ILE A 4 -1.15 6.30 4.83
C ILE A 4 -2.41 5.43 4.86
N LEU A 5 -2.75 4.84 3.71
CA LEU A 5 -3.82 3.87 3.61
C LEU A 5 -3.21 2.47 3.51
N ILE A 6 -3.65 1.57 4.38
CA ILE A 6 -3.20 0.17 4.40
C ILE A 6 -4.35 -0.72 3.95
N ALA A 7 -4.06 -1.68 3.08
CA ALA A 7 -4.98 -2.75 2.71
C ALA A 7 -4.29 -4.09 3.00
N GLU A 8 -4.75 -4.80 4.03
CA GLU A 8 -4.18 -6.06 4.50
C GLU A 8 -5.27 -6.90 5.16
N ASP A 9 -5.50 -8.10 4.64
CA ASP A 9 -6.59 -8.95 5.14
C ASP A 9 -6.25 -9.68 6.45
N GLU A 10 -4.96 -9.93 6.71
CA GLU A 10 -4.55 -10.59 7.96
C GLU A 10 -4.48 -9.57 9.09
N LYS A 11 -5.44 -9.67 10.02
CA LYS A 11 -5.56 -8.71 11.12
C LYS A 11 -4.26 -8.51 11.93
N PRO A 12 -3.53 -9.58 12.33
CA PRO A 12 -2.28 -9.37 13.08
C PRO A 12 -1.24 -8.55 12.31
N VAL A 13 -1.09 -8.81 11.02
CA VAL A 13 -0.14 -8.07 10.17
C VAL A 13 -0.61 -6.63 9.99
N ARG A 14 -1.89 -6.44 9.70
CA ARG A 14 -2.49 -5.11 9.57
C ARG A 14 -2.28 -4.26 10.82
N THR A 15 -2.55 -4.85 11.99
CA THR A 15 -2.40 -4.14 13.27
C THR A 15 -0.94 -3.81 13.54
N LEU A 16 -0.03 -4.74 13.29
CA LEU A 16 1.41 -4.52 13.50
C LEU A 16 1.92 -3.34 12.67
N ILE A 17 1.61 -3.34 11.38
CA ILE A 17 2.06 -2.28 10.48
C ILE A 17 1.43 -0.94 10.87
N ALA A 18 0.12 -0.93 11.12
CA ALA A 18 -0.59 0.29 11.47
C ALA A 18 -0.04 0.93 12.74
N ARG A 19 0.24 0.13 13.77
CA ARG A 19 0.83 0.63 15.01
C ARG A 19 2.22 1.19 14.82
N ALA A 20 3.06 0.49 14.07
CA ALA A 20 4.43 0.92 13.83
C ALA A 20 4.47 2.27 13.12
N LEU A 21 3.62 2.46 12.12
CA LEU A 21 3.59 3.72 11.36
C LEU A 21 2.95 4.84 12.18
N ALA A 22 1.92 4.54 12.97
CA ALA A 22 1.28 5.52 13.85
C ALA A 22 2.26 6.01 14.93
N GLU A 23 3.08 5.12 15.48
CA GLU A 23 4.11 5.48 16.46
C GLU A 23 5.14 6.45 15.89
N ASP A 24 5.37 6.40 14.58
CA ASP A 24 6.27 7.33 13.90
C ASP A 24 5.58 8.66 13.53
N GLY A 25 4.37 8.87 13.99
CA GLY A 25 3.64 10.13 13.79
C GLY A 25 2.82 10.21 12.52
N HIS A 26 2.62 9.10 11.80
CA HIS A 26 1.80 9.09 10.59
C HIS A 26 0.32 8.92 10.93
N LEU A 27 -0.54 9.45 10.08
CA LEU A 27 -1.97 9.18 10.15
C LEU A 27 -2.28 7.96 9.31
N VAL A 28 -2.79 6.91 9.93
CA VAL A 28 -2.99 5.62 9.29
C VAL A 28 -4.47 5.26 9.25
N VAL A 29 -4.96 4.88 8.07
CA VAL A 29 -6.26 4.26 7.89
C VAL A 29 -6.01 2.84 7.41
N ALA A 30 -6.53 1.85 8.16
CA ALA A 30 -6.30 0.45 7.85
C ALA A 30 -7.59 -0.19 7.34
N THR A 31 -7.49 -0.94 6.25
CA THR A 31 -8.61 -1.65 5.63
C THR A 31 -8.27 -3.13 5.47
N ALA A 32 -9.29 -3.95 5.31
CA ALA A 32 -9.13 -5.42 5.29
C ALA A 32 -9.06 -6.02 3.88
N ASP A 33 -9.40 -5.26 2.86
CA ASP A 33 -9.33 -5.74 1.47
C ASP A 33 -9.25 -4.56 0.50
N GLY A 34 -9.06 -4.89 -0.78
CA GLY A 34 -8.92 -3.87 -1.82
C GLY A 34 -10.20 -3.09 -2.10
N GLY A 35 -11.34 -3.72 -1.97
CA GLY A 35 -12.64 -3.05 -2.17
C GLY A 35 -12.86 -1.97 -1.13
N GLU A 36 -12.58 -2.30 0.14
CA GLU A 36 -12.69 -1.37 1.26
C GLU A 36 -11.71 -0.20 1.10
N ALA A 37 -10.48 -0.49 0.67
CA ALA A 37 -9.48 0.54 0.44
C ALA A 37 -9.90 1.49 -0.69
N LEU A 38 -10.43 0.96 -1.78
CA LEU A 38 -10.89 1.78 -2.90
C LEU A 38 -12.06 2.67 -2.48
N ASP A 39 -12.99 2.16 -1.67
CA ASP A 39 -14.10 2.94 -1.14
C ASP A 39 -13.59 4.13 -0.31
N VAL A 40 -12.59 3.90 0.52
CA VAL A 40 -11.97 4.97 1.32
C VAL A 40 -11.35 6.02 0.41
N LEU A 41 -10.60 5.59 -0.62
CA LEU A 41 -9.98 6.51 -1.57
C LEU A 41 -11.01 7.37 -2.31
N GLN A 42 -12.13 6.77 -2.71
CA GLN A 42 -13.18 7.49 -3.40
C GLN A 42 -13.87 8.50 -2.48
N ARG A 43 -14.17 8.12 -1.24
CA ARG A 43 -14.78 9.03 -0.26
C ARG A 43 -13.86 10.19 0.10
N GLU A 44 -12.55 9.92 0.24
CA GLU A 44 -11.56 10.91 0.64
C GLU A 44 -10.96 11.65 -0.57
N ASN A 45 -11.45 11.35 -1.76
CA ASN A 45 -10.99 11.96 -3.00
C ASN A 45 -9.47 11.82 -3.19
N GLY A 46 -8.97 10.62 -2.89
CA GLY A 46 -7.56 10.30 -2.99
C GLY A 46 -6.73 10.67 -1.77
N GLY A 47 -7.03 11.67 -1.05
CA GLY A 47 -6.37 12.33 0.09
C GLY A 47 -5.31 11.63 0.93
N PHE A 48 -4.50 10.75 0.34
CA PHE A 48 -3.43 10.01 1.03
C PHE A 48 -2.08 10.26 0.35
N ASP A 49 -1.01 10.06 1.11
CA ASP A 49 0.37 10.20 0.63
C ASP A 49 0.94 8.87 0.15
N LEU A 50 0.33 7.75 0.55
CA LEU A 50 0.80 6.41 0.23
C LEU A 50 -0.32 5.38 0.38
N LEU A 51 -0.34 4.41 -0.54
CA LEU A 51 -1.10 3.16 -0.40
C LEU A 51 -0.11 2.01 -0.19
N LEU A 52 -0.30 1.26 0.89
CA LEU A 52 0.46 0.05 1.19
C LEU A 52 -0.51 -1.12 1.18
N ALA A 53 -0.40 -2.02 0.21
CA ALA A 53 -1.39 -3.08 -0.01
C ALA A 53 -0.75 -4.45 -0.19
N ASP A 54 -1.36 -5.47 0.44
CA ASP A 54 -1.02 -6.86 0.18
C ASP A 54 -1.57 -7.27 -1.20
N ILE A 55 -0.89 -8.16 -1.89
CA ILE A 55 -1.36 -8.67 -3.17
C ILE A 55 -2.55 -9.61 -2.96
N LYS A 56 -2.42 -10.58 -2.06
CA LYS A 56 -3.47 -11.57 -1.84
C LYS A 56 -4.48 -11.09 -0.81
N MET A 57 -5.67 -10.70 -1.26
CA MET A 57 -6.78 -10.27 -0.41
C MET A 57 -8.10 -10.74 -1.01
N PRO A 58 -9.14 -10.93 -0.17
CA PRO A 58 -10.49 -11.23 -0.69
C PRO A 58 -11.10 -9.97 -1.33
N VAL A 59 -12.19 -10.16 -2.05
CA VAL A 59 -12.99 -9.13 -2.72
C VAL A 59 -12.25 -8.49 -3.88
N MET A 60 -11.15 -7.78 -3.61
CA MET A 60 -10.29 -7.17 -4.61
C MET A 60 -8.86 -7.32 -4.15
N ASP A 61 -8.02 -8.00 -4.93
CA ASP A 61 -6.62 -8.18 -4.57
C ASP A 61 -5.78 -6.91 -4.82
N GLY A 62 -4.53 -6.94 -4.36
CA GLY A 62 -3.65 -5.77 -4.46
C GLY A 62 -3.30 -5.39 -5.89
N ILE A 63 -3.26 -6.34 -6.82
CA ILE A 63 -2.99 -6.05 -8.23
C ILE A 63 -4.17 -5.28 -8.83
N ALA A 64 -5.39 -5.77 -8.62
CA ALA A 64 -6.60 -5.08 -9.10
C ALA A 64 -6.74 -3.69 -8.48
N LEU A 65 -6.44 -3.58 -7.18
CA LEU A 65 -6.45 -2.31 -6.47
C LEU A 65 -5.41 -1.35 -7.06
N ALA A 66 -4.19 -1.81 -7.30
CA ALA A 66 -3.12 -0.98 -7.88
C ALA A 66 -3.51 -0.45 -9.25
N LEU A 67 -4.13 -1.28 -10.08
CA LEU A 67 -4.59 -0.87 -11.41
C LEU A 67 -5.67 0.21 -11.33
N ALA A 68 -6.63 0.03 -10.43
CA ALA A 68 -7.70 1.02 -10.21
C ALA A 68 -7.14 2.34 -9.70
N VAL A 69 -6.21 2.28 -8.75
CA VAL A 69 -5.58 3.46 -8.16
C VAL A 69 -4.72 4.20 -9.18
N ALA A 70 -3.96 3.48 -9.98
CA ALA A 70 -3.14 4.09 -11.03
C ALA A 70 -4.00 4.82 -12.06
N ARG A 71 -5.19 4.30 -12.35
CA ARG A 71 -6.14 4.92 -13.26
C ARG A 71 -6.80 6.18 -12.67
N ASP A 72 -7.29 6.06 -11.43
CA ASP A 72 -8.14 7.09 -10.82
C ASP A 72 -7.37 8.08 -9.94
N PHE A 73 -6.24 7.68 -9.38
CA PHE A 73 -5.40 8.48 -8.48
C PHE A 73 -3.93 8.36 -8.88
N PRO A 74 -3.55 8.81 -10.08
CA PRO A 74 -2.23 8.51 -10.65
C PRO A 74 -1.04 9.11 -9.89
N LYS A 75 -1.28 10.05 -8.99
CA LYS A 75 -0.21 10.65 -8.18
C LYS A 75 0.03 9.96 -6.86
N LEU A 76 -0.84 9.00 -6.50
CA LEU A 76 -0.71 8.28 -5.23
C LEU A 76 0.34 7.17 -5.37
N PRO A 77 1.45 7.23 -4.62
CA PRO A 77 2.44 6.16 -4.63
C PRO A 77 1.87 4.86 -4.07
N ILE A 78 2.26 3.74 -4.66
CA ILE A 78 1.76 2.41 -4.28
C ILE A 78 2.94 1.52 -3.91
N LEU A 79 2.87 0.91 -2.72
CA LEU A 79 3.76 -0.17 -2.31
C LEU A 79 2.94 -1.44 -2.19
N LEU A 80 3.39 -2.52 -2.84
CA LEU A 80 2.75 -3.83 -2.73
C LEU A 80 3.57 -4.75 -1.84
N MET A 81 2.89 -5.63 -1.10
CA MET A 81 3.51 -6.66 -0.27
C MET A 81 3.19 -8.02 -0.88
N THR A 82 4.21 -8.90 -0.98
CA THR A 82 4.04 -10.24 -1.54
C THR A 82 4.30 -11.30 -0.48
N GLY A 83 3.49 -12.36 -0.45
CA GLY A 83 3.65 -13.45 0.51
C GLY A 83 4.61 -14.54 0.06
N TYR A 84 4.79 -14.75 -1.23
CA TYR A 84 5.68 -15.78 -1.78
C TYR A 84 6.03 -15.46 -3.23
N ALA A 85 7.02 -16.20 -3.76
CA ALA A 85 7.63 -15.93 -5.06
C ALA A 85 6.64 -15.83 -6.24
N GLY A 86 5.63 -16.70 -6.26
CA GLY A 86 4.64 -16.68 -7.34
C GLY A 86 3.82 -15.39 -7.39
N GLN A 87 3.61 -14.73 -6.25
CA GLN A 87 2.92 -13.44 -6.23
C GLN A 87 3.77 -12.33 -6.82
N ARG A 88 5.08 -12.36 -6.60
CA ARG A 88 5.97 -11.34 -7.14
C ARG A 88 5.96 -11.32 -8.67
N GLU A 89 5.83 -12.49 -9.30
CA GLU A 89 5.75 -12.58 -10.76
C GLU A 89 4.52 -11.85 -11.30
N ARG A 90 3.45 -11.79 -10.55
CA ARG A 90 2.22 -11.07 -10.93
C ARG A 90 2.44 -9.57 -11.01
N THR A 91 3.50 -9.05 -10.43
CA THR A 91 3.82 -7.61 -10.48
C THR A 91 4.64 -7.24 -11.70
N PHE A 92 5.11 -8.21 -12.47
CA PHE A 92 5.87 -7.94 -13.69
C PHE A 92 4.98 -7.19 -14.69
N GLY A 93 5.49 -6.10 -15.24
CA GLY A 93 4.74 -5.23 -16.12
C GLY A 93 4.03 -4.08 -15.38
N LEU A 94 4.03 -4.07 -14.05
CA LEU A 94 3.40 -3.01 -13.26
C LEU A 94 4.41 -1.98 -12.74
N GLU A 95 5.68 -2.14 -13.05
CA GLU A 95 6.76 -1.33 -12.47
C GLU A 95 6.58 0.17 -12.72
N ALA A 96 5.91 0.53 -13.81
CA ALA A 96 5.61 1.94 -14.10
C ALA A 96 4.47 2.50 -13.24
N LEU A 97 3.65 1.62 -12.64
CA LEU A 97 2.45 2.01 -11.89
C LEU A 97 2.65 1.98 -10.39
N ILE A 98 3.63 1.20 -9.90
CA ILE A 98 3.87 1.05 -8.47
C ILE A 98 5.27 1.54 -8.13
N HIS A 99 5.46 1.95 -6.86
CA HIS A 99 6.76 2.41 -6.41
C HIS A 99 7.71 1.24 -6.16
N ASP A 100 7.26 0.22 -5.45
CA ASP A 100 8.08 -0.95 -5.13
C ASP A 100 7.21 -2.11 -4.65
N VAL A 101 7.84 -3.27 -4.51
CA VAL A 101 7.24 -4.50 -3.98
C VAL A 101 8.11 -4.99 -2.82
N ILE A 102 7.48 -5.24 -1.67
CA ILE A 102 8.16 -5.71 -0.47
C ILE A 102 7.79 -7.16 -0.22
N ALA A 103 8.79 -8.04 -0.08
CA ALA A 103 8.54 -9.47 0.16
C ALA A 103 8.33 -9.76 1.64
N LYS A 104 7.36 -10.62 1.94
CA LYS A 104 7.15 -11.17 3.29
C LYS A 104 8.01 -12.44 3.45
N PRO A 105 8.58 -12.73 4.62
CA PRO A 105 8.55 -11.89 5.81
C PRO A 105 9.44 -10.66 5.65
N PHE A 106 9.02 -9.56 6.26
CA PHE A 106 9.76 -8.29 6.17
C PHE A 106 10.06 -7.76 7.57
N ALA A 107 11.13 -6.96 7.69
CA ALA A 107 11.38 -6.18 8.89
C ALA A 107 10.61 -4.86 8.78
N LEU A 108 10.10 -4.35 9.90
CA LEU A 108 9.40 -3.05 9.90
C LEU A 108 10.28 -1.93 9.34
N ALA A 109 11.60 -2.01 9.57
CA ALA A 109 12.55 -1.04 9.01
C ALA A 109 12.51 -1.00 7.48
N GLU A 110 12.30 -2.14 6.82
CA GLU A 110 12.18 -2.20 5.36
C GLU A 110 10.95 -1.45 4.87
N ILE A 111 9.80 -1.66 5.55
CA ILE A 111 8.57 -0.94 5.21
C ILE A 111 8.74 0.55 5.42
N LYS A 112 9.31 0.95 6.56
CA LYS A 112 9.51 2.37 6.88
C LYS A 112 10.43 3.06 5.87
N PHE A 113 11.50 2.38 5.46
CA PHE A 113 12.42 2.90 4.45
C PHE A 113 11.72 3.06 3.09
N ALA A 114 11.04 2.02 2.62
CA ALA A 114 10.33 2.05 1.34
C ALA A 114 9.22 3.10 1.33
N MET A 115 8.51 3.23 2.45
CA MET A 115 7.46 4.23 2.61
C MET A 115 8.03 5.64 2.52
N ALA A 116 9.11 5.92 3.24
CA ALA A 116 9.73 7.26 3.23
C ALA A 116 10.21 7.63 1.82
N SER A 117 10.79 6.66 1.10
CA SER A 117 11.22 6.84 -0.28
C SER A 117 10.03 7.14 -1.20
N ALA A 118 8.93 6.40 -1.07
CA ALA A 118 7.73 6.56 -1.89
C ALA A 118 7.09 7.93 -1.66
N VAL A 119 6.93 8.33 -0.39
CA VAL A 119 6.34 9.62 -0.02
C VAL A 119 7.19 10.78 -0.53
N ALA A 120 8.51 10.69 -0.36
CA ALA A 120 9.43 11.73 -0.83
C ALA A 120 9.36 11.90 -2.35
N LYS A 121 9.32 10.78 -3.09
CA LYS A 121 9.22 10.80 -4.55
C LYS A 121 7.87 11.38 -5.00
N GLY A 122 6.78 11.01 -4.34
CA GLY A 122 5.45 11.53 -4.64
C GLY A 122 5.36 13.04 -4.44
N ARG A 123 5.99 13.56 -3.41
CA ARG A 123 6.00 15.00 -3.11
C ARG A 123 6.82 15.82 -4.09
N ARG A 124 7.76 15.21 -4.80
CA ARG A 124 8.59 15.89 -5.80
C ARG A 124 7.91 16.02 -7.16
N SER A 125 6.90 15.23 -7.39
CA SER A 125 6.16 15.24 -8.65
C SER A 125 4.88 16.07 -8.52
#